data_c746830eb5e2f4e8c21db2173e5c20fd
#
_entry.id   c746830eb5e2f4e8c21db2173e5c20fd
#
_cell.length_a   1.000
_cell.length_b   1.000
_cell.length_c   1.000
_cell.angle_alpha   90.00
_cell.angle_beta   90.00
_cell.angle_gamma   90.00
#
_symmetry.space_group_name_H-M   'P 1'
#
loop_
_entity.id
_entity.type
_entity.pdbx_description
1 polymer ?
#
loop_
_entity_poly.entity_id
_entity_poly.type
_entity_poly.pdbx_seq_one_letter_code
_entity_poly.pdbx_strand_id
1 'polypeptide(L)'
;MDNSELIKLLNDFLVGINMGSDTFKSYEEKLESQDLKNEFKKILSTFASQKEIVVSQIDKLGGEVDESLGIGQEIGSLFSKLKDALITDDEEVLENADKAMDMGVKQGDKVIGKIEASDANRDIIETLNHMVNEYREISVFLMKLHKGNW
;
A
#
# COMPACT_ATOMS: atom_id res chain seq x y z
N MET A 1 -20.98 -3.23 -13.58
CA MET A 1 -19.57 -2.83 -13.85
C MET A 1 -18.96 -3.81 -14.83
N ASP A 2 -18.41 -3.34 -15.91
CA ASP A 2 -17.76 -4.25 -16.85
C ASP A 2 -16.33 -4.59 -16.39
N ASN A 3 -15.75 -5.62 -17.04
CA ASN A 3 -14.42 -6.07 -16.67
C ASN A 3 -13.34 -5.01 -16.93
N SER A 4 -13.52 -4.18 -17.95
CA SER A 4 -12.57 -3.12 -18.27
C SER A 4 -12.45 -2.10 -17.12
N GLU A 5 -13.57 -1.71 -16.54
CA GLU A 5 -13.61 -0.79 -15.40
C GLU A 5 -13.00 -1.44 -14.16
N LEU A 6 -13.32 -2.71 -13.92
CA LEU A 6 -12.79 -3.45 -12.78
C LEU A 6 -11.28 -3.64 -12.88
N ILE A 7 -10.78 -3.97 -14.07
CA ILE A 7 -9.34 -4.10 -14.33
C ILE A 7 -8.63 -2.76 -14.05
N LYS A 8 -9.22 -1.65 -14.49
CA LYS A 8 -8.67 -0.33 -14.23
C LYS A 8 -8.56 -0.05 -12.73
N LEU A 9 -9.61 -0.36 -11.97
CA LEU A 9 -9.60 -0.15 -10.52
C LEU A 9 -8.59 -1.04 -9.81
N LEU A 10 -8.43 -2.28 -10.26
CA LEU A 10 -7.39 -3.17 -9.72
C LEU A 10 -5.98 -2.64 -10.05
N ASN A 11 -5.78 -2.08 -11.23
CA ASN A 11 -4.51 -1.44 -11.57
C ASN A 11 -4.26 -0.20 -10.72
N ASP A 12 -5.28 0.59 -10.41
CA ASP A 12 -5.16 1.73 -9.50
C ASP A 12 -4.74 1.26 -8.10
N PHE A 13 -5.32 0.17 -7.62
CA PHE A 13 -4.93 -0.42 -6.34
C PHE A 13 -3.47 -0.91 -6.38
N LEU A 14 -3.07 -1.54 -7.48
CA LEU A 14 -1.70 -2.04 -7.67
C LEU A 14 -0.67 -0.90 -7.66
N VAL A 15 -0.99 0.22 -8.27
CA VAL A 15 -0.11 1.41 -8.24
C VAL A 15 0.12 1.85 -6.79
N GLY A 16 -0.93 1.85 -5.97
CA GLY A 16 -0.81 2.15 -4.54
C GLY A 16 0.11 1.18 -3.80
N ILE A 17 0.00 -0.11 -4.08
CA ILE A 17 0.89 -1.14 -3.50
C ILE A 17 2.34 -0.85 -3.89
N ASN A 18 2.60 -0.57 -5.15
CA ASN A 18 3.96 -0.31 -5.64
C ASN A 18 4.55 0.96 -5.03
N MET A 19 3.75 2.01 -4.89
CA MET A 19 4.20 3.25 -4.25
C MET A 19 4.52 3.04 -2.77
N GLY A 20 3.67 2.28 -2.06
CA GLY A 20 3.91 1.92 -0.67
C GLY A 20 5.20 1.11 -0.52
N SER A 21 5.38 0.12 -1.38
CA SER A 21 6.58 -0.72 -1.37
C SER A 21 7.85 0.12 -1.60
N ASP A 22 7.85 1.00 -2.60
CA ASP A 22 8.99 1.89 -2.88
C ASP A 22 9.30 2.80 -1.69
N THR A 23 8.28 3.37 -1.09
CA THR A 23 8.42 4.27 0.06
C THR A 23 9.03 3.53 1.25
N PHE A 24 8.51 2.35 1.58
CA PHE A 24 9.02 1.55 2.70
C PHE A 24 10.43 1.02 2.44
N LYS A 25 10.76 0.70 1.19
CA LYS A 25 12.12 0.31 0.84
C LYS A 25 13.10 1.46 1.09
N SER A 26 12.73 2.68 0.70
CA SER A 26 13.51 3.87 0.97
C SER A 26 13.70 4.10 2.46
N TYR A 27 12.63 3.91 3.25
CA TYR A 27 12.70 4.08 4.70
C TYR A 27 13.56 2.99 5.36
N GLU A 28 13.45 1.75 4.92
CA GLU A 28 14.27 0.66 5.43
C GLU A 28 15.75 0.96 5.26
N GLU A 29 16.14 1.53 4.13
CA GLU A 29 17.53 1.95 3.87
C GLU A 29 18.00 3.08 4.81
N LYS A 30 17.09 3.91 5.29
CA LYS A 30 17.40 5.04 6.18
C LYS A 30 17.45 4.66 7.65
N LEU A 31 16.92 3.50 8.03
CA LEU A 31 16.93 3.04 9.42
C LEU A 31 18.33 2.68 9.88
N GLU A 32 18.63 3.02 11.13
CA GLU A 32 19.87 2.62 11.80
C GLU A 32 19.71 1.33 12.60
N SER A 33 18.56 1.15 13.25
CA SER A 33 18.26 -0.05 14.04
C SER A 33 18.08 -1.27 13.16
N GLN A 34 18.85 -2.32 13.42
CA GLN A 34 18.72 -3.58 12.70
C GLN A 34 17.37 -4.26 12.98
N ASP A 35 16.88 -4.14 14.22
CA ASP A 35 15.58 -4.69 14.59
C ASP A 35 14.45 -4.03 13.79
N LEU A 36 14.51 -2.71 13.64
CA LEU A 36 13.51 -1.98 12.82
C LEU A 36 13.65 -2.32 11.35
N LYS A 37 14.88 -2.45 10.84
CA LYS A 37 15.10 -2.91 9.45
C LYS A 37 14.43 -4.26 9.21
N ASN A 38 14.56 -5.18 10.15
CA ASN A 38 13.95 -6.51 10.05
C ASN A 38 12.41 -6.42 10.02
N GLU A 39 11.83 -5.53 10.84
CA GLU A 39 10.38 -5.31 10.81
C GLU A 39 9.92 -4.70 9.49
N PHE A 40 10.68 -3.76 8.93
CA PHE A 40 10.34 -3.16 7.63
C PHE A 40 10.45 -4.18 6.50
N LYS A 41 11.38 -5.13 6.58
CA LYS A 41 11.45 -6.23 5.61
C LYS A 41 10.19 -7.09 5.62
N LYS A 42 9.61 -7.33 6.79
CA LYS A 42 8.34 -8.04 6.92
C LYS A 42 7.19 -7.26 6.25
N ILE A 43 7.17 -5.94 6.45
CA ILE A 43 6.18 -5.07 5.81
C ILE A 43 6.33 -5.13 4.28
N LEU A 44 7.56 -5.08 3.78
CA LEU A 44 7.85 -5.21 2.35
C LEU A 44 7.37 -6.55 1.79
N SER A 45 7.52 -7.64 2.56
CA SER A 45 7.00 -8.96 2.17
C SER A 45 5.48 -8.95 2.05
N THR A 46 4.79 -8.22 2.93
CA THR A 46 3.34 -8.05 2.83
C THR A 46 2.95 -7.37 1.51
N PHE A 47 3.63 -6.30 1.14
CA PHE A 47 3.38 -5.63 -0.15
C PHE A 47 3.63 -6.57 -1.32
N ALA A 48 4.70 -7.36 -1.28
CA ALA A 48 5.01 -8.31 -2.35
C ALA A 48 3.90 -9.36 -2.52
N SER A 49 3.38 -9.88 -1.41
CA SER A 49 2.26 -10.83 -1.44
C SER A 49 0.99 -10.19 -1.99
N GLN A 50 0.69 -8.97 -1.58
CA GLN A 50 -0.47 -8.24 -2.08
C GLN A 50 -0.37 -8.01 -3.59
N LYS A 51 0.82 -7.64 -4.07
CA LYS A 51 1.06 -7.45 -5.51
C LYS A 51 0.74 -8.71 -6.30
N GLU A 52 1.23 -9.86 -5.84
CA GLU A 52 0.95 -11.13 -6.51
C GLU A 52 -0.55 -11.44 -6.59
N ILE A 53 -1.27 -11.18 -5.51
CA ILE A 53 -2.71 -11.43 -5.45
C ILE A 53 -3.46 -10.53 -6.44
N VAL A 54 -3.14 -9.24 -6.47
CA VAL A 54 -3.81 -8.29 -7.37
C VAL A 54 -3.48 -8.59 -8.84
N VAL A 55 -2.23 -8.90 -9.15
CA VAL A 55 -1.82 -9.31 -10.51
C VAL A 55 -2.59 -10.54 -10.95
N SER A 56 -2.71 -11.55 -10.07
CA SER A 56 -3.49 -12.75 -10.36
C SER A 56 -4.96 -12.44 -10.64
N GLN A 57 -5.55 -11.51 -9.89
CA GLN A 57 -6.93 -11.08 -10.11
C GLN A 57 -7.11 -10.41 -11.47
N ILE A 58 -6.17 -9.54 -11.86
CA ILE A 58 -6.18 -8.89 -13.17
C ILE A 58 -6.09 -9.92 -14.28
N ASP A 59 -5.19 -10.89 -14.15
CA ASP A 59 -5.02 -11.96 -15.13
C ASP A 59 -6.28 -12.80 -15.29
N LYS A 60 -6.95 -13.13 -14.19
CA LYS A 60 -8.19 -13.92 -14.21
C LYS A 60 -9.33 -13.19 -14.93
N LEU A 61 -9.31 -11.87 -14.94
CA LEU A 61 -10.28 -11.05 -15.65
C LEU A 61 -9.92 -10.84 -17.12
N GLY A 62 -8.79 -11.38 -17.57
CA GLY A 62 -8.29 -11.22 -18.94
C GLY A 62 -7.63 -9.88 -19.19
N GLY A 63 -7.25 -9.18 -18.13
CA GLY A 63 -6.61 -7.88 -18.23
C GLY A 63 -5.10 -7.94 -18.19
N GLU A 64 -4.48 -6.79 -18.32
CA GLU A 64 -3.04 -6.62 -18.23
C GLU A 64 -2.71 -5.63 -17.13
N VAL A 65 -1.56 -5.84 -16.48
CA VAL A 65 -1.03 -4.90 -15.52
C VAL A 65 -0.63 -3.61 -16.24
N ASP A 66 -1.09 -2.48 -15.75
CA ASP A 66 -0.73 -1.17 -16.28
C ASP A 66 -0.39 -0.24 -15.11
N GLU A 67 0.88 -0.15 -14.79
CA GLU A 67 1.39 0.65 -13.68
C GLU A 67 1.41 2.15 -14.01
N SER A 68 1.12 2.52 -15.26
CA SER A 68 1.04 3.93 -15.67
C SER A 68 -0.31 4.56 -15.33
N LEU A 69 -1.34 3.75 -15.08
CA LEU A 69 -2.63 4.24 -14.65
C LEU A 69 -2.50 4.73 -13.20
N GLY A 70 -2.61 6.02 -12.99
CA GLY A 70 -2.32 6.61 -11.70
C GLY A 70 -3.51 6.73 -10.78
N ILE A 71 -3.29 6.48 -9.51
CA ILE A 71 -3.93 7.25 -8.46
C ILE A 71 -3.54 8.70 -8.77
N GLY A 72 -4.46 9.62 -8.71
CA GLY A 72 -4.25 11.00 -9.16
C GLY A 72 -2.90 11.60 -8.75
N GLN A 73 -2.44 12.56 -9.52
CA GLN A 73 -1.16 13.22 -9.32
C GLN A 73 -0.95 13.69 -7.88
N GLU A 74 -2.02 14.08 -7.22
CA GLU A 74 -2.01 14.56 -5.85
C GLU A 74 -1.47 13.50 -4.87
N ILE A 75 -1.99 12.27 -4.96
CA ILE A 75 -1.55 11.15 -4.11
C ILE A 75 -0.13 10.73 -4.45
N GLY A 76 0.20 10.66 -5.75
CA GLY A 76 1.55 10.38 -6.20
C GLY A 76 2.56 11.39 -5.68
N SER A 77 2.21 12.67 -5.71
CA SER A 77 3.04 13.75 -5.17
C SER A 77 3.23 13.61 -3.66
N LEU A 78 2.19 13.24 -2.91
CA LEU A 78 2.29 13.05 -1.48
C LEU A 78 3.21 11.88 -1.12
N PHE A 79 3.10 10.75 -1.84
CA PHE A 79 4.02 9.62 -1.64
C PHE A 79 5.47 10.01 -1.95
N SER A 80 5.70 10.76 -3.03
CA SER A 80 7.04 11.25 -3.36
C SER A 80 7.63 12.14 -2.27
N LYS A 81 6.81 13.02 -1.71
CA LYS A 81 7.25 13.89 -0.61
C LYS A 81 7.63 13.09 0.63
N LEU A 82 6.86 12.07 0.98
CA LEU A 82 7.17 11.20 2.11
C LEU A 82 8.45 10.42 1.86
N LYS A 83 8.61 9.86 0.66
CA LYS A 83 9.79 9.09 0.28
C LYS A 83 11.06 9.93 0.31
N ASP A 84 10.98 11.18 -0.16
CA ASP A 84 12.11 12.09 -0.31
C ASP A 84 12.32 13.00 0.92
N ALA A 85 11.52 12.83 1.98
CA ALA A 85 11.64 13.61 3.18
C ALA A 85 13.04 13.51 3.80
N LEU A 86 13.55 14.63 4.27
CA LEU A 86 14.81 14.64 5.01
C LEU A 86 14.57 13.99 6.37
N ILE A 87 15.15 12.83 6.56
CA ILE A 87 14.98 12.03 7.77
C ILE A 87 16.33 11.91 8.46
N THR A 88 16.36 12.25 9.74
CA THR A 88 17.60 12.30 10.53
C THR A 88 17.71 11.19 11.56
N ASP A 89 16.61 10.52 11.93
CA ASP A 89 16.63 9.44 12.92
C ASP A 89 15.51 8.42 12.70
N ASP A 90 15.56 7.32 13.44
CA ASP A 90 14.61 6.22 13.29
C ASP A 90 13.19 6.63 13.69
N GLU A 91 13.02 7.53 14.65
CA GLU A 91 11.69 8.00 15.05
C GLU A 91 11.00 8.74 13.90
N GLU A 92 11.75 9.56 13.17
CA GLU A 92 11.20 10.24 11.98
C GLU A 92 10.83 9.26 10.88
N VAL A 93 11.61 8.17 10.72
CA VAL A 93 11.25 7.10 9.78
C VAL A 93 9.91 6.50 10.17
N LEU A 94 9.74 6.13 11.45
CA LEU A 94 8.49 5.51 11.92
C LEU A 94 7.30 6.44 11.74
N GLU A 95 7.46 7.72 12.05
CA GLU A 95 6.42 8.72 11.89
C GLU A 95 5.98 8.86 10.42
N ASN A 96 6.94 8.97 9.52
CA ASN A 96 6.65 9.09 8.08
C ASN A 96 6.08 7.79 7.50
N ALA A 97 6.56 6.64 7.97
CA ALA A 97 6.01 5.34 7.58
C ALA A 97 4.54 5.20 7.96
N ASP A 98 4.17 5.68 9.15
CA ASP A 98 2.77 5.69 9.60
C ASP A 98 1.91 6.58 8.69
N LYS A 99 2.41 7.75 8.34
CA LYS A 99 1.72 8.64 7.38
C LYS A 99 1.51 7.96 6.03
N ALA A 100 2.52 7.21 5.56
CA ALA A 100 2.41 6.47 4.30
C ALA A 100 1.33 5.38 4.40
N MET A 101 1.22 4.70 5.54
CA MET A 101 0.16 3.71 5.75
C MET A 101 -1.23 4.35 5.73
N ASP A 102 -1.39 5.50 6.38
CA ASP A 102 -2.66 6.24 6.35
C ASP A 102 -3.06 6.61 4.92
N MET A 103 -2.11 7.02 4.11
CA MET A 103 -2.36 7.31 2.69
C MET A 103 -2.77 6.04 1.94
N GLY A 104 -2.12 4.92 2.23
CA GLY A 104 -2.48 3.63 1.66
C GLY A 104 -3.90 3.22 2.00
N VAL A 105 -4.33 3.41 3.25
CA VAL A 105 -5.69 3.14 3.69
C VAL A 105 -6.69 4.00 2.92
N LYS A 106 -6.45 5.30 2.83
CA LYS A 106 -7.34 6.24 2.14
C LYS A 106 -7.47 5.92 0.65
N GLN A 107 -6.35 5.65 0.00
CA GLN A 107 -6.33 5.31 -1.41
C GLN A 107 -7.03 3.97 -1.66
N GLY A 108 -6.73 2.98 -0.84
CA GLY A 108 -7.38 1.66 -0.94
C GLY A 108 -8.88 1.73 -0.74
N ASP A 109 -9.35 2.44 0.27
CA ASP A 109 -10.78 2.63 0.54
C ASP A 109 -11.46 3.36 -0.63
N LYS A 110 -10.79 4.33 -1.23
CA LYS A 110 -11.31 5.06 -2.39
C LYS A 110 -11.50 4.13 -3.58
N VAL A 111 -10.54 3.27 -3.86
CA VAL A 111 -10.66 2.29 -4.96
C VAL A 111 -11.79 1.30 -4.67
N ILE A 112 -11.82 0.74 -3.48
CA ILE A 112 -12.86 -0.23 -3.08
C ILE A 112 -14.26 0.39 -3.21
N GLY A 113 -14.40 1.64 -2.79
CA GLY A 113 -15.67 2.36 -2.87
C GLY A 113 -16.19 2.56 -4.29
N LYS A 114 -15.33 2.45 -5.29
CA LYS A 114 -15.71 2.56 -6.70
C LYS A 114 -16.09 1.22 -7.33
N ILE A 115 -15.79 0.10 -6.67
CA ILE A 115 -16.15 -1.22 -7.18
C ILE A 115 -17.61 -1.49 -6.86
N GLU A 116 -18.37 -1.84 -7.89
CA GLU A 116 -19.78 -2.16 -7.74
C GLU A 116 -19.95 -3.37 -6.83
N ALA A 117 -20.74 -3.19 -5.75
CA ALA A 117 -21.04 -4.25 -4.82
C ALA A 117 -22.08 -5.20 -5.46
N SER A 118 -21.60 -6.36 -5.91
CA SER A 118 -22.40 -7.39 -6.53
C SER A 118 -21.86 -8.76 -6.14
N ASP A 119 -22.63 -9.83 -6.34
CA ASP A 119 -22.16 -11.18 -6.05
C ASP A 119 -20.92 -11.52 -6.88
N ALA A 120 -20.84 -11.00 -8.13
CA ALA A 120 -19.70 -11.24 -9.01
C ALA A 120 -18.42 -10.59 -8.50
N ASN A 121 -18.52 -9.48 -7.76
CA ASN A 121 -17.37 -8.72 -7.28
C ASN A 121 -17.08 -8.92 -5.80
N ARG A 122 -17.89 -9.70 -5.09
CA ARG A 122 -17.75 -9.89 -3.65
C ARG A 122 -16.35 -10.35 -3.23
N ASP A 123 -15.83 -11.37 -3.89
CA ASP A 123 -14.52 -11.92 -3.54
C ASP A 123 -13.40 -10.92 -3.72
N ILE A 124 -13.47 -10.10 -4.77
CA ILE A 124 -12.50 -9.05 -5.03
C ILE A 124 -12.57 -8.00 -3.93
N ILE A 125 -13.77 -7.55 -3.59
CA ILE A 125 -13.98 -6.55 -2.54
C ILE A 125 -13.44 -7.06 -1.20
N GLU A 126 -13.73 -8.30 -0.84
CA GLU A 126 -13.24 -8.92 0.39
C GLU A 126 -11.71 -8.99 0.42
N THR A 127 -11.11 -9.37 -0.71
CA THR A 127 -9.65 -9.44 -0.84
C THR A 127 -9.00 -8.07 -0.63
N LEU A 128 -9.51 -7.04 -1.30
CA LEU A 128 -8.96 -5.69 -1.16
C LEU A 128 -9.19 -5.10 0.23
N ASN A 129 -10.36 -5.37 0.83
CA ASN A 129 -10.63 -4.96 2.21
C ASN A 129 -9.66 -5.61 3.20
N HIS A 130 -9.34 -6.88 2.99
CA HIS A 130 -8.35 -7.57 3.81
C HIS A 130 -6.98 -6.85 3.73
N MET A 131 -6.58 -6.45 2.53
CA MET A 131 -5.32 -5.74 2.32
C MET A 131 -5.30 -4.37 3.01
N VAL A 132 -6.39 -3.62 2.92
CA VAL A 132 -6.50 -2.33 3.61
C VAL A 132 -6.47 -2.52 5.13
N ASN A 133 -7.08 -3.59 5.64
CA ASN A 133 -6.99 -3.92 7.07
C ASN A 133 -5.56 -4.26 7.48
N GLU A 134 -4.79 -4.93 6.63
CA GLU A 134 -3.36 -5.14 6.88
C GLU A 134 -2.63 -3.80 7.03
N TYR A 135 -2.95 -2.80 6.22
CA TYR A 135 -2.36 -1.46 6.35
C TYR A 135 -2.71 -0.82 7.70
N ARG A 136 -3.96 -0.98 8.15
CA ARG A 136 -4.37 -0.46 9.47
C ARG A 136 -3.61 -1.13 10.60
N GLU A 137 -3.41 -2.44 10.52
CA GLU A 137 -2.64 -3.19 11.50
C GLU A 137 -1.18 -2.76 11.53
N ILE A 138 -0.59 -2.54 10.35
CA ILE A 138 0.78 -2.03 10.23
C ILE A 138 0.88 -0.63 10.85
N SER A 139 -0.10 0.24 10.59
CA SER A 139 -0.13 1.58 11.18
C SER A 139 -0.13 1.53 12.72
N VAL A 140 -0.97 0.67 13.30
CA VAL A 140 -1.00 0.48 14.75
C VAL A 140 0.34 -0.02 15.27
N PHE A 141 0.95 -0.97 14.58
CA PHE A 141 2.27 -1.52 14.93
C PHE A 141 3.36 -0.43 14.89
N LEU A 142 3.38 0.37 13.84
CA LEU A 142 4.35 1.47 13.69
C LEU A 142 4.21 2.51 14.82
N MET A 143 2.98 2.82 15.22
CA MET A 143 2.74 3.73 16.34
C MET A 143 3.28 3.17 17.65
N LYS A 144 3.14 1.86 17.88
CA LYS A 144 3.70 1.21 19.06
C LYS A 144 5.23 1.30 19.07
N LEU A 145 5.84 1.07 17.92
CA LEU A 145 7.30 1.19 17.78
C LEU A 145 7.75 2.63 18.02
N HIS A 146 7.03 3.60 17.47
CA HIS A 146 7.33 5.03 17.64
C HIS A 146 7.29 5.46 19.09
N LYS A 147 6.46 4.83 19.91
CA LYS A 147 6.37 5.10 21.35
C LYS A 147 7.46 4.39 22.17
N GLY A 148 8.43 3.76 21.53
CA GLY A 148 9.52 3.08 22.20
C GLY A 148 9.20 1.68 22.72
N ASN A 149 8.20 1.02 22.18
CA ASN A 149 7.81 -0.35 22.54
C ASN A 149 8.50 -1.39 21.66
N TRP A 150 9.82 -1.18 21.45
CA TRP A 150 10.62 -2.04 20.57
C TRP A 150 12.03 -2.24 21.09
#